data_2aefef79393745f6dec362d619c0054c
#
_entry.id   2aefef79393745f6dec362d619c0054c
#
_cell.length_a   1.000
_cell.length_b   1.000
_cell.length_c   1.000
_cell.angle_alpha   90.00
_cell.angle_beta   90.00
_cell.angle_gamma   90.00
#
_symmetry.space_group_name_H-M   'P 1'
#
loop_
_entity.id
_entity.type
_entity.pdbx_description
1 polymer ?
#
loop_
_entity_poly.entity_id
_entity_poly.type
_entity_poly.pdbx_seq_one_letter_code
_entity_poly.pdbx_strand_id
1 'polypeptide(L)'
;MSSRLTALVLVALLPACAPKRETPDAADIRAARQSALSFDQRMNAEIIVRLDRNEDPVAVYMAYADNVPGWGKALSDATQMDFSRTALGVRTPANAPDAWERQQMEQMSFMLDAGVDPSTMEIAEIVTEGETKLFRWMRPVLMGDSCLACHGEAIDARVKLLLGQEYPLDEATGYAAGQLGGAYSVRKILSVGGKPPSPYQPQPVAPRLPPDPRGPGDAPLVQPTPAPAPN
;
A
#
# COMPACT_ATOMS: atom_id res chain seq x y z
N MET A 1 17.96 -67.60 26.04
CA MET A 1 18.58 -66.79 24.96
C MET A 1 17.44 -66.22 24.11
N SER A 2 17.03 -64.99 24.41
CA SER A 2 15.92 -64.34 23.68
C SER A 2 16.49 -63.29 22.70
N SER A 3 16.42 -63.61 21.41
CA SER A 3 16.81 -62.71 20.36
C SER A 3 15.75 -61.63 20.12
N ARG A 4 16.07 -60.36 20.39
CA ARG A 4 15.21 -59.21 20.07
C ARG A 4 15.50 -58.78 18.61
N LEU A 5 14.56 -59.02 17.73
CA LEU A 5 14.57 -58.43 16.37
C LEU A 5 14.20 -56.94 16.46
N THR A 6 15.13 -56.07 16.18
CA THR A 6 14.89 -54.62 16.02
C THR A 6 14.43 -54.38 14.58
N ALA A 7 13.16 -54.05 14.42
CA ALA A 7 12.64 -53.64 13.09
C ALA A 7 13.07 -52.22 12.76
N LEU A 8 13.87 -52.04 11.74
CA LEU A 8 14.29 -50.74 11.21
C LEU A 8 13.18 -50.20 10.31
N VAL A 9 12.44 -49.19 10.80
CA VAL A 9 11.44 -48.47 10.01
C VAL A 9 12.14 -47.47 9.12
N LEU A 10 12.23 -47.78 7.83
CA LEU A 10 12.77 -46.91 6.80
C LEU A 10 11.67 -45.87 6.44
N VAL A 11 11.75 -44.64 6.96
CA VAL A 11 10.88 -43.55 6.56
C VAL A 11 11.38 -43.03 5.22
N ALA A 12 10.67 -43.36 4.14
CA ALA A 12 10.92 -42.81 2.82
C ALA A 12 10.45 -41.36 2.78
N LEU A 13 11.40 -40.41 2.81
CA LEU A 13 11.17 -39.00 2.53
C LEU A 13 10.83 -38.86 1.02
N LEU A 14 9.55 -38.76 0.70
CA LEU A 14 9.10 -38.37 -0.63
C LEU A 14 9.50 -36.89 -0.84
N PRO A 15 10.21 -36.55 -1.94
CA PRO A 15 10.45 -35.17 -2.26
C PRO A 15 9.10 -34.50 -2.55
N ALA A 16 8.67 -33.58 -1.67
CA ALA A 16 7.53 -32.72 -1.93
C ALA A 16 7.87 -31.86 -3.16
N CYS A 17 7.24 -32.14 -4.29
CA CYS A 17 7.35 -31.31 -5.50
C CYS A 17 6.67 -29.97 -5.17
N ALA A 18 7.43 -28.98 -4.70
CA ALA A 18 6.91 -27.64 -4.52
C ALA A 18 6.41 -27.12 -5.89
N PRO A 19 5.19 -26.59 -5.97
CA PRO A 19 4.67 -26.06 -7.22
C PRO A 19 5.63 -24.99 -7.74
N LYS A 20 6.02 -25.11 -9.01
CA LYS A 20 6.89 -24.13 -9.66
C LYS A 20 6.16 -22.78 -9.66
N ARG A 21 6.69 -21.79 -8.93
CA ARG A 21 6.14 -20.43 -8.96
C ARG A 21 6.23 -19.90 -10.39
N GLU A 22 5.10 -19.40 -10.89
CA GLU A 22 5.10 -18.73 -12.19
C GLU A 22 5.88 -17.43 -12.11
N THR A 23 6.67 -17.14 -13.14
CA THR A 23 7.45 -15.89 -13.21
C THR A 23 6.60 -14.81 -13.86
N PRO A 24 6.48 -13.62 -13.25
CA PRO A 24 5.81 -12.48 -13.86
C PRO A 24 6.45 -12.07 -15.19
N ASP A 25 5.64 -11.51 -16.10
CA ASP A 25 6.15 -10.94 -17.34
C ASP A 25 7.05 -9.73 -17.05
N ALA A 26 8.22 -9.70 -17.66
CA ALA A 26 9.16 -8.60 -17.51
C ALA A 26 8.59 -7.26 -18.03
N ALA A 27 7.67 -7.28 -19.00
CA ALA A 27 7.00 -6.08 -19.49
C ALA A 27 6.05 -5.50 -18.41
N ASP A 28 5.32 -6.36 -17.70
CA ASP A 28 4.44 -5.93 -16.61
C ASP A 28 5.23 -5.33 -15.44
N ILE A 29 6.35 -5.96 -15.07
CA ILE A 29 7.26 -5.41 -14.04
C ILE A 29 7.80 -4.03 -14.46
N ARG A 30 8.25 -3.88 -15.70
CA ARG A 30 8.74 -2.58 -16.20
C ARG A 30 7.65 -1.52 -16.18
N ALA A 31 6.43 -1.85 -16.60
CA ALA A 31 5.31 -0.92 -16.58
C ALA A 31 4.94 -0.50 -15.15
N ALA A 32 4.94 -1.42 -14.19
CA ALA A 32 4.70 -1.12 -12.77
C ALA A 32 5.78 -0.18 -12.20
N ARG A 33 7.06 -0.46 -12.45
CA ARG A 33 8.17 0.41 -12.06
C ARG A 33 8.06 1.81 -12.66
N GLN A 34 7.70 1.89 -13.95
CA GLN A 34 7.54 3.17 -14.63
C GLN A 34 6.38 3.99 -14.06
N SER A 35 5.27 3.33 -13.69
CA SER A 35 4.14 3.98 -13.02
C SER A 35 4.55 4.58 -11.68
N ALA A 36 5.25 3.82 -10.84
CA ALA A 36 5.76 4.30 -9.56
C ALA A 36 6.73 5.48 -9.73
N LEU A 37 7.68 5.38 -10.67
CA LEU A 37 8.62 6.45 -10.98
C LEU A 37 7.92 7.71 -11.48
N SER A 38 6.94 7.57 -12.38
CA SER A 38 6.18 8.71 -12.91
C SER A 38 5.37 9.39 -11.81
N PHE A 39 4.81 8.61 -10.87
CA PHE A 39 4.10 9.16 -9.71
C PHE A 39 5.06 9.94 -8.80
N ASP A 40 6.23 9.37 -8.46
CA ASP A 40 7.27 10.03 -7.65
C ASP A 40 7.74 11.34 -8.28
N GLN A 41 8.05 11.31 -9.58
CA GLN A 41 8.49 12.50 -10.31
C GLN A 41 7.44 13.62 -10.26
N ARG A 42 6.18 13.27 -10.44
CA ARG A 42 5.08 14.23 -10.37
C ARG A 42 4.87 14.73 -8.96
N MET A 43 4.90 13.86 -7.95
CA MET A 43 4.81 14.23 -6.54
C MET A 43 5.91 15.23 -6.18
N ASN A 44 7.15 14.94 -6.59
CA ASN A 44 8.28 15.84 -6.36
C ASN A 44 8.07 17.19 -7.04
N ALA A 45 7.70 17.20 -8.33
CA ALA A 45 7.57 18.44 -9.11
C ALA A 45 6.41 19.33 -8.65
N GLU A 46 5.27 18.76 -8.24
CA GLU A 46 4.06 19.50 -7.96
C GLU A 46 3.81 19.75 -6.45
N ILE A 47 4.35 18.91 -5.57
CA ILE A 47 4.06 18.97 -4.12
C ILE A 47 5.34 19.20 -3.31
N ILE A 48 6.33 18.30 -3.41
CA ILE A 48 7.52 18.33 -2.56
C ILE A 48 8.31 19.64 -2.74
N VAL A 49 8.52 20.07 -3.99
CA VAL A 49 9.21 21.34 -4.29
C VAL A 49 8.53 22.55 -3.65
N ARG A 50 7.21 22.54 -3.50
CA ARG A 50 6.48 23.63 -2.83
C ARG A 50 6.72 23.63 -1.32
N LEU A 51 6.76 22.43 -0.70
CA LEU A 51 7.11 22.29 0.71
C LEU A 51 8.56 22.75 0.98
N ASP A 52 9.50 22.35 0.12
CA ASP A 52 10.91 22.74 0.24
C ASP A 52 11.13 24.25 0.08
N ARG A 53 10.24 24.92 -0.64
CA ARG A 53 10.21 26.39 -0.77
C ARG A 53 9.47 27.09 0.37
N ASN A 54 9.00 26.36 1.37
CA ASN A 54 8.21 26.87 2.48
C ASN A 54 6.95 27.66 2.02
N GLU A 55 6.29 27.19 0.96
CA GLU A 55 5.00 27.74 0.57
C GLU A 55 3.97 27.51 1.69
N ASP A 56 2.88 28.29 1.70
CA ASP A 56 1.84 28.14 2.74
C ASP A 56 1.35 26.68 2.83
N PRO A 57 1.45 26.03 4.00
CA PRO A 57 1.12 24.63 4.14
C PRO A 57 -0.32 24.27 3.73
N VAL A 58 -1.28 25.19 3.92
CA VAL A 58 -2.68 24.99 3.50
C VAL A 58 -2.78 24.97 1.98
N ALA A 59 -2.07 25.89 1.28
CA ALA A 59 -2.07 25.92 -0.18
C ALA A 59 -1.45 24.65 -0.76
N VAL A 60 -0.39 24.11 -0.14
CA VAL A 60 0.23 22.85 -0.57
C VAL A 60 -0.70 21.67 -0.30
N TYR A 61 -1.35 21.62 0.87
CA TYR A 61 -2.34 20.59 1.18
C TYR A 61 -3.50 20.59 0.18
N MET A 62 -4.06 21.74 -0.15
CA MET A 62 -5.14 21.85 -1.14
C MET A 62 -4.71 21.36 -2.51
N ALA A 63 -3.51 21.75 -2.97
CA ALA A 63 -2.97 21.28 -4.23
C ALA A 63 -2.79 19.75 -4.26
N TYR A 64 -2.35 19.15 -3.14
CA TYR A 64 -2.27 17.70 -2.97
C TYR A 64 -3.66 17.06 -3.08
N ALA A 65 -4.61 17.53 -2.28
CA ALA A 65 -5.94 16.95 -2.17
C ALA A 65 -6.72 17.01 -3.50
N ASP A 66 -6.55 18.08 -4.27
CA ASP A 66 -7.25 18.28 -5.52
C ASP A 66 -6.68 17.47 -6.70
N ASN A 67 -5.37 17.18 -6.67
CA ASN A 67 -4.69 16.64 -7.85
C ASN A 67 -4.24 15.18 -7.69
N VAL A 68 -3.65 14.85 -6.54
CA VAL A 68 -2.95 13.56 -6.36
C VAL A 68 -3.83 12.33 -6.50
N PRO A 69 -5.11 12.31 -6.05
CA PRO A 69 -5.98 11.16 -6.28
C PRO A 69 -6.19 10.82 -7.75
N GLY A 70 -6.24 11.84 -8.61
CA GLY A 70 -6.40 11.67 -10.06
C GLY A 70 -5.18 11.08 -10.76
N TRP A 71 -3.98 11.25 -10.20
CA TRP A 71 -2.75 10.75 -10.85
C TRP A 71 -2.66 9.23 -10.87
N GLY A 72 -3.04 8.57 -9.77
CA GLY A 72 -3.10 7.11 -9.70
C GLY A 72 -4.04 6.54 -10.74
N LYS A 73 -5.24 7.14 -10.87
CA LYS A 73 -6.19 6.75 -11.90
C LYS A 73 -5.63 6.93 -13.33
N ALA A 74 -4.98 8.04 -13.61
CA ALA A 74 -4.40 8.29 -14.93
C ALA A 74 -3.32 7.25 -15.29
N LEU A 75 -2.52 6.82 -14.32
CA LEU A 75 -1.53 5.75 -14.50
C LEU A 75 -2.21 4.39 -14.74
N SER A 76 -3.27 4.09 -14.00
CA SER A 76 -4.05 2.86 -14.19
C SER A 76 -4.66 2.80 -15.60
N ASP A 77 -5.25 3.89 -16.06
CA ASP A 77 -5.85 3.98 -17.39
C ASP A 77 -4.80 3.83 -18.50
N ALA A 78 -3.62 4.43 -18.33
CA ALA A 78 -2.54 4.39 -19.31
C ALA A 78 -1.89 3.00 -19.41
N THR A 79 -1.79 2.27 -18.31
CA THR A 79 -1.11 0.96 -18.26
C THR A 79 -2.07 -0.22 -18.33
N GLN A 80 -3.38 0.01 -18.17
CA GLN A 80 -4.40 -1.03 -18.04
C GLN A 80 -4.15 -1.95 -16.84
N MET A 81 -3.52 -1.41 -15.81
CA MET A 81 -3.25 -2.07 -14.52
C MET A 81 -3.73 -1.18 -13.39
N ASP A 82 -4.29 -1.74 -12.33
CA ASP A 82 -4.68 -0.97 -11.16
C ASP A 82 -3.42 -0.49 -10.42
N PHE A 83 -3.12 0.79 -10.50
CA PHE A 83 -2.06 1.45 -9.74
C PHE A 83 -2.66 2.14 -8.52
N SER A 84 -2.13 1.85 -7.34
CA SER A 84 -2.59 2.41 -6.08
C SER A 84 -1.43 2.74 -5.14
N ARG A 85 -1.76 3.50 -4.10
CA ARG A 85 -0.92 3.66 -2.91
C ARG A 85 -1.67 3.03 -1.75
N THR A 86 -0.95 2.25 -0.95
CA THR A 86 -1.49 1.59 0.24
C THR A 86 -0.58 1.80 1.43
N ALA A 87 -1.09 1.71 2.65
CA ALA A 87 -0.34 1.89 3.88
C ALA A 87 -0.95 1.07 5.02
N LEU A 88 -0.16 0.77 6.05
CA LEU A 88 -0.66 0.09 7.25
C LEU A 88 -1.51 1.05 8.10
N GLY A 89 -1.09 2.31 8.26
CA GLY A 89 -1.89 3.40 8.81
C GLY A 89 -2.42 4.28 7.69
N VAL A 90 -3.74 4.27 7.46
CA VAL A 90 -4.36 4.95 6.32
C VAL A 90 -5.03 6.26 6.71
N ARG A 91 -4.96 7.24 5.81
CA ARG A 91 -5.75 8.48 5.92
C ARG A 91 -7.15 8.30 5.34
N THR A 92 -7.27 7.57 4.24
CA THR A 92 -8.54 7.24 3.60
C THR A 92 -8.74 5.73 3.52
N PRO A 93 -9.92 5.19 3.83
CA PRO A 93 -10.22 3.76 3.71
C PRO A 93 -9.96 3.18 2.31
N ALA A 94 -10.04 4.01 1.26
CA ALA A 94 -9.75 3.60 -0.10
C ALA A 94 -8.29 3.14 -0.32
N ASN A 95 -7.37 3.56 0.55
CA ASN A 95 -5.97 3.15 0.53
C ASN A 95 -5.66 2.00 1.52
N ALA A 96 -6.68 1.41 2.14
CA ALA A 96 -6.49 0.28 3.04
C ALA A 96 -5.91 -0.92 2.28
N PRO A 97 -4.89 -1.60 2.84
CA PRO A 97 -4.27 -2.73 2.18
C PRO A 97 -5.19 -3.94 2.15
N ASP A 98 -5.18 -4.67 1.05
CA ASP A 98 -5.70 -6.03 1.04
C ASP A 98 -4.78 -6.99 1.84
N ALA A 99 -5.17 -8.26 1.98
CA ALA A 99 -4.43 -9.23 2.78
C ALA A 99 -3.00 -9.46 2.24
N TRP A 100 -2.83 -9.51 0.91
CA TRP A 100 -1.52 -9.67 0.29
C TRP A 100 -0.65 -8.43 0.51
N GLU A 101 -1.19 -7.23 0.27
CA GLU A 101 -0.49 -5.95 0.47
C GLU A 101 -0.03 -5.76 1.91
N ARG A 102 -0.90 -6.07 2.87
CA ARG A 102 -0.56 -6.03 4.30
C ARG A 102 0.62 -6.94 4.62
N GLN A 103 0.57 -8.18 4.18
CA GLN A 103 1.64 -9.15 4.39
C GLN A 103 2.98 -8.65 3.81
N GLN A 104 2.96 -8.10 2.59
CA GLN A 104 4.17 -7.60 1.96
C GLN A 104 4.73 -6.37 2.70
N MET A 105 3.87 -5.43 3.14
CA MET A 105 4.32 -4.27 3.90
C MET A 105 4.88 -4.63 5.28
N GLU A 106 4.30 -5.61 5.97
CA GLU A 106 4.83 -6.13 7.23
C GLU A 106 6.22 -6.74 7.02
N GLN A 107 6.41 -7.48 5.93
CA GLN A 107 7.73 -8.00 5.55
C GLN A 107 8.72 -6.88 5.20
N MET A 108 8.29 -5.86 4.44
CA MET A 108 9.11 -4.69 4.13
C MET A 108 9.54 -3.95 5.40
N SER A 109 8.62 -3.74 6.36
CA SER A 109 8.94 -3.12 7.65
C SER A 109 10.02 -3.91 8.40
N PHE A 110 9.86 -5.23 8.49
CA PHE A 110 10.87 -6.10 9.11
C PHE A 110 12.24 -6.02 8.41
N MET A 111 12.26 -5.97 7.08
CA MET A 111 13.49 -5.84 6.29
C MET A 111 14.16 -4.47 6.51
N LEU A 112 13.38 -3.39 6.63
CA LEU A 112 13.89 -2.05 6.95
C LEU A 112 14.54 -2.02 8.33
N ASP A 113 13.89 -2.60 9.33
CA ASP A 113 14.41 -2.72 10.70
C ASP A 113 15.70 -3.55 10.74
N ALA A 114 15.85 -4.52 9.84
CA ALA A 114 17.07 -5.30 9.65
C ALA A 114 18.15 -4.56 8.83
N GLY A 115 17.92 -3.33 8.39
CA GLY A 115 18.87 -2.50 7.65
C GLY A 115 19.00 -2.83 6.16
N VAL A 116 18.05 -3.52 5.57
CA VAL A 116 18.03 -3.76 4.12
C VAL A 116 17.76 -2.44 3.39
N ASP A 117 18.53 -2.20 2.31
CA ASP A 117 18.37 -1.01 1.49
C ASP A 117 16.97 -0.99 0.82
N PRO A 118 16.10 -0.01 1.14
CA PRO A 118 14.76 0.09 0.58
C PRO A 118 14.73 0.22 -0.95
N SER A 119 15.79 0.74 -1.57
CA SER A 119 15.88 0.85 -3.03
C SER A 119 15.92 -0.51 -3.73
N THR A 120 16.32 -1.56 -3.01
CA THR A 120 16.36 -2.95 -3.50
C THR A 120 15.07 -3.72 -3.23
N MET A 121 14.16 -3.17 -2.42
CA MET A 121 12.92 -3.83 -2.04
C MET A 121 11.88 -3.68 -3.16
N GLU A 122 11.65 -4.78 -3.82
CA GLU A 122 10.59 -4.90 -4.84
C GLU A 122 10.04 -6.31 -4.79
N ILE A 123 8.72 -6.43 -4.86
CA ILE A 123 8.02 -7.70 -4.90
C ILE A 123 7.23 -7.75 -6.19
N ALA A 124 7.42 -8.84 -6.96
CA ALA A 124 6.67 -9.11 -8.18
C ALA A 124 6.29 -10.59 -8.19
N GLU A 125 4.99 -10.88 -8.17
CA GLU A 125 4.48 -12.24 -8.05
C GLU A 125 3.27 -12.47 -8.96
N ILE A 126 3.09 -13.74 -9.35
CA ILE A 126 1.81 -14.23 -9.85
C ILE A 126 1.10 -14.90 -8.69
N VAL A 127 -0.07 -14.38 -8.31
CA VAL A 127 -0.91 -14.94 -7.25
C VAL A 127 -2.24 -15.42 -7.80
N THR A 128 -2.85 -16.38 -7.12
CA THR A 128 -4.19 -16.88 -7.46
C THR A 128 -5.12 -16.61 -6.28
N GLU A 129 -6.15 -15.82 -6.52
CA GLU A 129 -7.19 -15.46 -5.55
C GLU A 129 -8.53 -16.04 -6.03
N GLY A 130 -8.96 -17.15 -5.45
CA GLY A 130 -10.09 -17.92 -5.96
C GLY A 130 -9.85 -18.41 -7.40
N GLU A 131 -10.70 -18.00 -8.34
CA GLU A 131 -10.56 -18.34 -9.76
C GLU A 131 -9.72 -17.31 -10.56
N THR A 132 -9.28 -16.22 -9.90
CA THR A 132 -8.58 -15.12 -10.57
C THR A 132 -7.08 -15.26 -10.40
N LYS A 133 -6.37 -15.28 -11.54
CA LYS A 133 -4.90 -15.20 -11.58
C LYS A 133 -4.50 -13.73 -11.77
N LEU A 134 -3.60 -13.25 -10.93
CA LEU A 134 -3.18 -11.86 -10.86
C LEU A 134 -1.66 -11.74 -10.96
N PHE A 135 -1.19 -10.75 -11.70
CA PHE A 135 0.11 -10.15 -11.46
C PHE A 135 -0.02 -9.14 -10.33
N ARG A 136 0.85 -9.23 -9.33
CA ARG A 136 0.95 -8.30 -8.21
C ARG A 136 2.37 -7.77 -8.15
N TRP A 137 2.48 -6.46 -7.95
CA TRP A 137 3.77 -5.79 -7.78
C TRP A 137 3.67 -4.76 -6.67
N MET A 138 4.74 -4.63 -5.87
CA MET A 138 4.80 -3.67 -4.78
C MET A 138 6.21 -3.15 -4.56
N ARG A 139 6.31 -1.88 -4.17
CA ARG A 139 7.54 -1.21 -3.78
C ARG A 139 7.28 -0.28 -2.59
N PRO A 140 8.18 -0.25 -1.56
CA PRO A 140 8.00 0.60 -0.40
C PRO A 140 8.09 2.09 -0.74
N VAL A 141 7.37 2.90 0.02
CA VAL A 141 7.47 4.36 0.04
C VAL A 141 7.88 4.77 1.46
N LEU A 142 9.04 5.40 1.58
CA LEU A 142 9.52 5.89 2.87
C LEU A 142 9.11 7.34 3.07
N MET A 143 8.90 7.71 4.34
CA MET A 143 8.69 9.09 4.74
C MET A 143 9.98 9.89 4.58
N GLY A 144 10.01 10.84 3.65
CA GLY A 144 11.04 11.88 3.58
C GLY A 144 10.70 13.05 4.51
N ASP A 145 11.67 13.95 4.75
CA ASP A 145 11.47 15.11 5.63
C ASP A 145 10.26 15.96 5.19
N SER A 146 10.10 16.23 3.91
CA SER A 146 8.97 16.99 3.38
C SER A 146 7.61 16.29 3.59
N CYS A 147 7.58 14.97 3.69
CA CYS A 147 6.34 14.22 3.95
C CYS A 147 5.79 14.51 5.35
N LEU A 148 6.67 14.83 6.31
CA LEU A 148 6.31 15.09 7.71
C LEU A 148 5.47 16.35 7.89
N ALA A 149 5.45 17.25 6.90
CA ALA A 149 4.56 18.41 6.91
C ALA A 149 3.07 18.04 7.03
N CYS A 150 2.68 16.83 6.55
CA CYS A 150 1.32 16.31 6.62
C CYS A 150 1.20 14.94 7.31
N HIS A 151 2.32 14.27 7.58
CA HIS A 151 2.35 12.92 8.14
C HIS A 151 3.17 12.80 9.45
N GLY A 152 3.91 13.85 9.84
CA GLY A 152 4.70 13.89 11.06
C GLY A 152 3.88 14.13 12.33
N GLU A 153 4.59 14.36 13.43
CA GLU A 153 4.00 14.76 14.72
C GLU A 153 3.61 16.26 14.75
N ALA A 154 4.44 17.12 14.12
CA ALA A 154 4.32 18.58 14.14
C ALA A 154 3.69 19.11 12.83
N ILE A 155 2.42 18.80 12.61
CA ILE A 155 1.66 19.30 11.46
C ILE A 155 1.15 20.72 11.74
N ASP A 156 1.22 21.63 10.74
CA ASP A 156 0.60 22.98 10.83
C ASP A 156 -0.84 22.86 11.33
N ALA A 157 -1.21 23.68 12.32
CA ALA A 157 -2.51 23.58 12.98
C ALA A 157 -3.71 23.76 12.03
N ARG A 158 -3.55 24.57 10.98
CA ARG A 158 -4.59 24.80 9.96
C ARG A 158 -4.74 23.57 9.07
N VAL A 159 -3.62 22.92 8.69
CA VAL A 159 -3.61 21.66 7.92
C VAL A 159 -4.21 20.54 8.77
N LYS A 160 -3.82 20.44 10.05
CA LYS A 160 -4.36 19.45 10.97
C LYS A 160 -5.87 19.58 11.14
N LEU A 161 -6.39 20.81 11.20
CA LEU A 161 -7.82 21.05 11.24
C LEU A 161 -8.53 20.54 9.98
N LEU A 162 -7.99 20.83 8.79
CA LEU A 162 -8.55 20.38 7.51
C LEU A 162 -8.50 18.84 7.41
N LEU A 163 -7.39 18.24 7.80
CA LEU A 163 -7.25 16.78 7.84
C LEU A 163 -8.29 16.13 8.75
N GLY A 164 -8.50 16.69 9.96
CA GLY A 164 -9.48 16.15 10.91
C GLY A 164 -10.92 16.29 10.43
N GLN A 165 -11.23 17.31 9.63
CA GLN A 165 -12.56 17.49 9.02
C GLN A 165 -12.77 16.51 7.85
N GLU A 166 -11.75 16.29 7.02
CA GLU A 166 -11.86 15.49 5.82
C GLU A 166 -11.65 13.99 6.10
N TYR A 167 -10.78 13.68 7.07
CA TYR A 167 -10.39 12.31 7.42
C TYR A 167 -10.49 12.08 8.94
N PRO A 168 -11.70 11.95 9.50
CA PRO A 168 -11.90 11.84 10.96
C PRO A 168 -11.27 10.56 11.57
N LEU A 169 -10.92 9.57 10.75
CA LEU A 169 -10.26 8.33 11.13
C LEU A 169 -8.82 8.25 10.58
N ASP A 170 -8.14 9.40 10.44
CA ASP A 170 -6.77 9.46 9.92
C ASP A 170 -5.79 8.77 10.87
N GLU A 171 -5.18 7.67 10.41
CA GLU A 171 -4.10 6.95 11.08
C GLU A 171 -2.72 7.25 10.46
N ALA A 172 -2.65 8.11 9.44
CA ALA A 172 -1.44 8.40 8.68
C ALA A 172 -0.67 9.60 9.23
N THR A 173 -0.53 9.71 10.54
CA THR A 173 0.22 10.78 11.24
C THR A 173 1.20 10.21 12.27
N GLY A 174 2.10 11.04 12.80
CA GLY A 174 3.07 10.62 13.82
C GLY A 174 4.29 9.90 13.26
N TYR A 175 4.53 9.98 11.96
CA TYR A 175 5.70 9.37 11.34
C TYR A 175 6.98 10.17 11.59
N ALA A 176 8.12 9.45 11.61
CA ALA A 176 9.46 10.00 11.49
C ALA A 176 10.03 9.76 10.09
N ALA A 177 11.04 10.56 9.72
CA ALA A 177 11.77 10.36 8.47
C ALA A 177 12.42 8.96 8.42
N GLY A 178 12.40 8.33 7.24
CA GLY A 178 12.93 7.00 7.02
C GLY A 178 11.98 5.84 7.38
N GLN A 179 10.88 6.09 8.07
CA GLN A 179 9.88 5.05 8.35
C GLN A 179 9.11 4.65 7.08
N LEU A 180 8.61 3.41 7.05
CA LEU A 180 7.73 2.94 6.00
C LEU A 180 6.40 3.72 6.05
N GLY A 181 6.20 4.61 5.09
CA GLY A 181 4.99 5.40 4.97
C GLY A 181 3.86 4.69 4.20
N GLY A 182 4.21 3.61 3.52
CA GLY A 182 3.30 2.83 2.70
C GLY A 182 4.02 2.16 1.54
N ALA A 183 3.27 1.85 0.49
CA ALA A 183 3.82 1.26 -0.73
C ALA A 183 3.03 1.70 -1.97
N TYR A 184 3.70 1.71 -3.12
CA TYR A 184 3.03 1.61 -4.41
C TYR A 184 2.64 0.16 -4.65
N SER A 185 1.42 -0.06 -5.10
CA SER A 185 0.88 -1.36 -5.44
C SER A 185 0.32 -1.34 -6.85
N VAL A 186 0.62 -2.42 -7.60
CA VAL A 186 0.06 -2.65 -8.94
C VAL A 186 -0.58 -4.01 -8.98
N ARG A 187 -1.77 -4.06 -9.56
CA ARG A 187 -2.54 -5.28 -9.78
C ARG A 187 -2.98 -5.36 -11.24
N LYS A 188 -2.81 -6.54 -11.86
CA LYS A 188 -3.31 -6.83 -13.21
C LYS A 188 -3.96 -8.20 -13.23
N ILE A 189 -5.20 -8.28 -13.70
CA ILE A 189 -5.87 -9.57 -13.90
C ILE A 189 -5.28 -10.24 -15.14
N LEU A 190 -4.79 -11.46 -14.98
CA LEU A 190 -4.23 -12.27 -16.06
C LEU A 190 -5.25 -13.27 -16.62
N SER A 191 -6.06 -13.86 -15.76
CA SER A 191 -7.17 -14.73 -16.16
C SER A 191 -8.21 -14.87 -15.05
N VAL A 192 -9.44 -15.23 -15.45
CA VAL A 192 -10.52 -15.60 -14.53
C VAL A 192 -11.10 -16.94 -14.99
N GLY A 193 -11.11 -17.94 -14.11
CA GLY A 193 -11.54 -19.30 -14.47
C GLY A 193 -10.74 -19.90 -15.66
N GLY A 194 -9.45 -19.55 -15.77
CA GLY A 194 -8.58 -19.99 -16.87
C GLY A 194 -8.80 -19.28 -18.21
N LYS A 195 -9.70 -18.30 -18.29
CA LYS A 195 -9.99 -17.52 -19.51
C LYS A 195 -9.30 -16.15 -19.45
N PRO A 196 -8.96 -15.53 -20.58
CA PRO A 196 -8.48 -14.14 -20.62
C PRO A 196 -9.45 -13.22 -19.88
N PRO A 197 -8.96 -12.17 -19.19
CA PRO A 197 -9.81 -11.21 -18.50
C PRO A 197 -10.65 -10.43 -19.50
N SER A 198 -11.78 -9.90 -19.02
CA SER A 198 -12.48 -8.82 -19.74
C SER A 198 -11.55 -7.61 -19.92
N PRO A 199 -11.78 -6.76 -20.94
CA PRO A 199 -11.02 -5.52 -21.08
C PRO A 199 -10.96 -4.74 -19.75
N TYR A 200 -9.83 -4.11 -19.50
CA TYR A 200 -9.63 -3.29 -18.30
C TYR A 200 -10.77 -2.28 -18.15
N GLN A 201 -11.36 -2.24 -16.96
CA GLN A 201 -12.40 -1.27 -16.60
C GLN A 201 -11.78 -0.31 -15.59
N PRO A 202 -11.62 0.99 -15.94
CA PRO A 202 -11.11 1.99 -15.02
C PRO A 202 -11.97 2.06 -13.76
N GLN A 203 -11.33 1.97 -12.59
CA GLN A 203 -12.03 2.17 -11.33
C GLN A 203 -12.35 3.66 -11.15
N PRO A 204 -13.54 4.02 -10.66
CA PRO A 204 -13.83 5.41 -10.32
C PRO A 204 -12.90 5.86 -9.20
N VAL A 205 -12.39 7.09 -9.31
CA VAL A 205 -11.72 7.74 -8.16
C VAL A 205 -12.78 7.94 -7.08
N ALA A 206 -12.50 7.46 -5.87
CA ALA A 206 -13.38 7.71 -4.74
C ALA A 206 -13.58 9.23 -4.58
N PRO A 207 -14.82 9.72 -4.55
CA PRO A 207 -15.06 11.13 -4.38
C PRO A 207 -14.47 11.60 -3.04
N ARG A 208 -13.87 12.78 -3.04
CA ARG A 208 -13.48 13.46 -1.80
C ARG A 208 -14.74 13.63 -0.96
N LEU A 209 -14.71 13.14 0.28
CA LEU A 209 -15.81 13.39 1.20
C LEU A 209 -15.87 14.91 1.45
N PRO A 210 -17.03 15.55 1.32
CA PRO A 210 -17.17 16.92 1.73
C PRO A 210 -16.83 17.02 3.23
N PRO A 211 -16.20 18.11 3.70
CA PRO A 211 -15.97 18.31 5.12
C PRO A 211 -17.28 18.18 5.88
N ASP A 212 -17.25 17.51 7.03
CA ASP A 212 -18.43 17.32 7.86
C ASP A 212 -18.97 18.71 8.27
N PRO A 213 -20.19 19.07 7.90
CA PRO A 213 -20.75 20.39 8.21
C PRO A 213 -20.91 20.65 9.73
N ARG A 214 -20.78 19.61 10.55
CA ARG A 214 -20.87 19.71 12.01
C ARG A 214 -19.60 20.22 12.68
N GLY A 215 -18.45 20.22 11.97
CA GLY A 215 -17.16 20.61 12.54
C GLY A 215 -16.56 19.56 13.51
N PRO A 216 -15.33 19.78 14.00
CA PRO A 216 -14.58 18.78 14.77
C PRO A 216 -15.08 18.51 16.19
N GLY A 217 -16.17 19.17 16.65
CA GLY A 217 -16.67 19.07 18.03
C GLY A 217 -17.81 18.09 18.26
N ASP A 218 -18.51 17.65 17.22
CA ASP A 218 -19.78 16.93 17.34
C ASP A 218 -19.74 15.47 16.85
N ALA A 219 -18.57 14.91 16.58
CA ALA A 219 -18.46 13.49 16.27
C ALA A 219 -18.74 12.68 17.54
N PRO A 220 -19.68 11.71 17.51
CA PRO A 220 -19.88 10.82 18.65
C PRO A 220 -18.57 10.06 18.91
N LEU A 221 -18.09 10.12 20.16
CA LEU A 221 -16.96 9.32 20.60
C LEU A 221 -17.29 7.84 20.34
N VAL A 222 -16.69 7.26 19.31
CA VAL A 222 -16.74 5.81 19.08
C VAL A 222 -15.97 5.18 20.24
N GLN A 223 -16.68 4.61 21.20
CA GLN A 223 -16.05 3.86 22.26
C GLN A 223 -15.36 2.63 21.65
N PRO A 224 -14.09 2.36 21.99
CA PRO A 224 -13.43 1.16 21.52
C PRO A 224 -14.25 -0.07 21.96
N THR A 225 -14.54 -0.93 21.01
CA THR A 225 -15.19 -2.23 21.30
C THR A 225 -14.31 -3.00 22.29
N PRO A 226 -14.83 -3.43 23.45
CA PRO A 226 -14.04 -4.19 24.40
C PRO A 226 -13.53 -5.48 23.73
N ALA A 227 -12.25 -5.80 23.95
CA ALA A 227 -11.65 -7.03 23.49
C ALA A 227 -12.45 -8.25 24.01
N PRO A 228 -12.63 -9.32 23.21
CA PRO A 228 -13.27 -10.54 23.67
C PRO A 228 -12.48 -11.10 24.85
N ALA A 229 -13.21 -11.52 25.89
CA ALA A 229 -12.62 -12.13 27.07
C ALA A 229 -11.88 -13.44 26.69
N PRO A 230 -10.72 -13.72 27.29
CA PRO A 230 -10.02 -14.98 27.03
C PRO A 230 -10.87 -16.16 27.57
N ASN A 231 -11.05 -17.19 26.74
CA ASN A 231 -11.60 -18.49 27.12
C ASN A 231 -10.62 -19.27 27.94
#